data_7957be151e75ab7f3580ac067fb81d00
#
_entry.id   7957be151e75ab7f3580ac067fb81d00
#
_cell.length_a   1.000
_cell.length_b   1.000
_cell.length_c   1.000
_cell.angle_alpha   90.00
_cell.angle_beta   90.00
_cell.angle_gamma   90.00
#
_symmetry.space_group_name_H-M   'P 1'
#
loop_
_entity.id
_entity.type
_entity.pdbx_description
1 polymer ?
#
loop_
_entity_poly.entity_id
_entity_poly.type
_entity_poly.pdbx_seq_one_letter_code
_entity_poly.pdbx_strand_id
1 'polypeptide(L)' 'FKDIRLVGAPPSAIGKFGGDTDNWMWPRHTGDFSLFRIYVDRNGNPAPYSKDNVPYQPKYYFPISLKGVNTGDFTFVFGY' A
#
# COMPACT_ATOMS: atom_id res chain seq x y z
N PHE A 1 1.51 -14.11 -7.82
CA PHE A 1 1.50 -13.12 -8.91
C PHE A 1 2.92 -12.80 -9.36
N LYS A 2 3.10 -12.44 -10.63
CA LYS A 2 4.41 -12.19 -11.25
C LYS A 2 4.52 -10.81 -11.89
N ASP A 3 3.41 -10.15 -12.17
CA ASP A 3 3.38 -8.81 -12.75
C ASP A 3 2.76 -7.83 -11.74
N ILE A 4 3.65 -7.23 -10.93
CA ILE A 4 3.28 -6.26 -9.89
C ILE A 4 3.97 -4.95 -10.25
N ARG A 5 3.17 -3.89 -10.40
CA ARG A 5 3.67 -2.59 -10.85
C ARG A 5 3.48 -1.52 -9.79
N LEU A 6 4.50 -0.71 -9.60
CA LEU A 6 4.41 0.47 -8.75
C LEU A 6 3.46 1.49 -9.39
N VAL A 7 2.43 1.88 -8.66
CA VAL A 7 1.49 2.94 -9.07
C VAL A 7 1.98 4.30 -8.59
N GLY A 8 2.44 4.36 -7.35
CA GLY A 8 2.94 5.60 -6.78
C GLY A 8 3.54 5.41 -5.40
N ALA A 9 4.44 6.32 -5.07
CA ALA A 9 5.03 6.49 -3.74
C ALA A 9 5.39 7.96 -3.59
N PRO A 10 5.39 8.52 -2.38
CA PRO A 10 5.86 9.89 -2.18
C PRO A 10 7.37 9.97 -2.41
N PRO A 11 7.90 11.15 -2.78
CA PRO A 11 9.34 11.35 -2.78
C PRO A 11 9.92 11.16 -1.38
N SER A 12 11.19 10.77 -1.27
CA SER A 12 11.85 10.47 0.00
C SER A 12 11.83 11.64 1.00
N ALA A 13 11.79 12.87 0.50
CA ALA A 13 11.66 14.06 1.34
C ALA A 13 10.32 14.13 2.11
N ILE A 14 9.29 13.44 1.65
CA ILE A 14 7.98 13.34 2.31
C ILE A 14 7.86 12.03 3.08
N GLY A 15 8.37 10.92 2.51
CA GLY A 15 8.21 9.58 3.08
C GLY A 15 9.16 9.30 4.24
N LYS A 16 10.35 9.89 4.23
CA LYS A 16 11.38 9.61 5.24
C LYS A 16 11.25 10.53 6.46
N PHE A 17 11.29 9.94 7.64
CA PHE A 17 11.41 10.64 8.92
C PHE A 17 12.74 10.32 9.58
N GLY A 18 13.74 11.22 9.48
CA GLY A 18 15.02 11.09 10.17
C GLY A 18 15.73 9.73 9.96
N GLY A 19 16.42 9.26 10.98
CA GLY A 19 17.09 7.97 11.03
C GLY A 19 16.78 7.21 12.32
N ASP A 20 17.61 6.24 12.67
CA ASP A 20 17.42 5.42 13.89
C ASP A 20 17.37 6.25 15.16
N THR A 21 18.18 7.31 15.25
CA THR A 21 18.21 8.24 16.39
C THR A 21 16.88 8.96 16.60
N ASP A 22 16.14 9.23 15.51
CA ASP A 22 14.88 9.97 15.53
C ASP A 22 13.66 9.05 15.53
N ASN A 23 13.85 7.73 15.61
CA ASN A 23 12.78 6.75 15.43
C ASN A 23 11.63 6.90 16.44
N TRP A 24 11.90 7.40 17.62
CA TRP A 24 10.93 7.60 18.69
C TRP A 24 10.50 9.07 18.86
N MET A 25 10.94 9.94 17.98
CA MET A 25 10.61 11.36 18.05
C MET A 25 9.18 11.65 17.61
N TRP A 26 8.59 12.65 18.21
CA TRP A 26 7.24 13.13 17.96
C TRP A 26 7.21 14.67 17.99
N PRO A 27 6.38 15.35 17.21
CA PRO A 27 5.43 14.85 16.21
C PRO A 27 6.08 14.46 14.88
N ARG A 28 5.37 13.64 14.08
CA ARG A 28 5.82 13.20 12.75
C ARG A 28 4.88 13.74 11.68
N HIS A 29 5.45 14.43 10.71
CA HIS A 29 4.73 15.02 9.57
C HIS A 29 5.19 14.37 8.26
N THR A 30 5.11 13.05 8.19
CA THR A 30 5.54 12.27 7.03
C THR A 30 4.38 11.49 6.43
N GLY A 31 4.45 11.24 5.13
CA GLY A 31 3.57 10.33 4.42
C GLY A 31 4.38 9.21 3.79
N ASP A 32 4.60 8.13 4.53
CA ASP A 32 5.34 6.96 4.05
C ASP A 32 4.37 5.88 3.57
N PHE A 33 4.23 5.76 2.26
CA PHE A 33 3.37 4.78 1.64
C PHE A 33 3.86 4.40 0.24
N SER A 34 3.43 3.23 -0.22
CA SER A 34 3.58 2.85 -1.63
C SER A 34 2.35 2.09 -2.09
N LEU A 35 1.97 2.33 -3.34
CA LEU A 35 0.83 1.70 -3.97
C LEU A 35 1.30 0.84 -5.13
N PHE A 36 0.87 -0.42 -5.13
CA PHE A 36 1.16 -1.37 -6.18
C PHE A 36 -0.14 -1.86 -6.81
N ARG A 37 -0.06 -2.19 -8.09
CA ARG A 37 -1.17 -2.82 -8.81
C ARG A 37 -0.71 -4.17 -9.36
N ILE A 38 -1.54 -5.19 -9.13
CA ILE A 38 -1.32 -6.54 -9.63
C ILE A 38 -1.95 -6.66 -11.00
N TYR A 39 -1.20 -7.21 -11.95
CA TYR A 39 -1.65 -7.51 -13.30
C TYR A 39 -1.63 -9.01 -13.54
N VAL A 40 -2.55 -9.46 -14.36
CA VAL A 40 -2.75 -10.85 -14.75
C VAL A 40 -2.97 -10.94 -16.26
N ASP A 41 -2.92 -12.13 -16.83
CA ASP A 41 -3.32 -12.31 -18.24
C ASP A 41 -4.81 -12.00 -18.44
N ARG A 42 -5.26 -11.99 -19.69
CA ARG A 42 -6.66 -11.70 -20.02
C ARG A 42 -7.65 -12.74 -19.49
N ASN A 43 -7.17 -13.91 -19.08
CA ASN A 43 -7.97 -14.98 -18.49
C ASN A 43 -8.02 -14.89 -16.95
N GLY A 44 -7.31 -13.93 -16.35
CA GLY A 44 -7.24 -13.75 -14.91
C GLY A 44 -6.19 -14.59 -14.21
N ASN A 45 -5.26 -15.22 -14.94
CA ASN A 45 -4.22 -16.06 -14.36
C ASN A 45 -2.92 -15.26 -14.12
N PRO A 46 -2.15 -15.63 -13.08
CA PRO A 46 -0.81 -15.07 -12.88
C PRO A 46 0.07 -15.30 -14.11
N ALA A 47 0.68 -14.24 -14.61
CA ALA A 47 1.52 -14.28 -15.79
C ALA A 47 2.74 -13.36 -15.63
N PRO A 48 3.86 -13.64 -16.32
CA PRO A 48 4.98 -12.70 -16.41
C PRO A 48 4.54 -11.37 -17.01
N TYR A 49 5.34 -10.34 -16.83
CA TYR A 49 5.07 -9.01 -17.39
C TYR A 49 4.75 -9.09 -18.89
N SER A 50 3.66 -8.48 -19.28
CA SER A 50 3.26 -8.25 -20.66
C SER A 50 2.47 -6.96 -20.77
N LYS A 51 2.58 -6.27 -21.91
CA LYS A 51 1.78 -5.09 -22.20
C LYS A 51 0.29 -5.42 -22.34
N ASP A 52 -0.02 -6.68 -22.64
CA ASP A 52 -1.39 -7.16 -22.81
C ASP A 52 -2.07 -7.56 -21.51
N ASN A 53 -1.31 -7.62 -20.40
CA ASN A 53 -1.88 -7.94 -19.10
C ASN A 53 -2.84 -6.86 -18.63
N VAL A 54 -3.86 -7.30 -17.92
CA VAL A 54 -4.93 -6.46 -17.37
C VAL A 54 -4.86 -6.41 -15.84
N PRO A 55 -5.37 -5.35 -15.19
CA PRO A 55 -5.44 -5.30 -13.73
C PRO A 55 -6.22 -6.49 -13.17
N TYR A 56 -5.67 -7.08 -12.11
CA TYR A 56 -6.34 -8.15 -11.38
C TYR A 56 -7.60 -7.64 -10.70
N GLN A 57 -8.70 -8.35 -10.85
CA GLN A 57 -9.96 -8.07 -10.17
C GLN A 57 -10.19 -9.11 -9.07
N PRO A 58 -9.93 -8.79 -7.79
CA PRO A 58 -10.13 -9.72 -6.70
C PRO A 58 -11.63 -9.98 -6.47
N LYS A 59 -11.97 -11.18 -6.02
CA LYS A 59 -13.35 -11.52 -5.61
C LYS A 59 -13.76 -10.76 -4.34
N TYR A 60 -12.79 -10.48 -3.47
CA TYR A 60 -12.98 -9.76 -2.21
C TYR A 60 -11.87 -8.73 -2.03
N TYR A 61 -12.21 -7.62 -1.42
CA TYR A 61 -11.26 -6.56 -1.05
C TYR A 61 -11.77 -5.84 0.19
N PHE A 62 -10.86 -5.18 0.90
CA PHE A 62 -11.23 -4.33 2.02
C PHE A 62 -11.75 -2.98 1.51
N PRO A 63 -12.99 -2.61 1.83
CA PRO A 63 -13.49 -1.29 1.46
C PRO A 63 -12.80 -0.21 2.33
N ILE A 64 -12.59 0.97 1.73
CA ILE A 64 -12.08 2.12 2.46
C ILE A 64 -13.24 2.77 3.20
N SER A 65 -13.12 2.89 4.53
CA SER A 65 -14.10 3.61 5.35
C SER A 65 -13.72 5.09 5.47
N LEU A 66 -14.66 5.96 5.19
CA LEU A 66 -14.52 7.40 5.40
C LEU A 66 -15.13 7.87 6.74
N LYS A 67 -15.59 6.94 7.58
CA LYS A 67 -16.21 7.26 8.89
C LYS A 67 -15.19 7.77 9.92
N GLY A 68 -13.89 7.56 9.66
CA GLY A 68 -12.84 7.85 10.64
C GLY A 68 -12.84 6.89 11.82
N VAL A 69 -12.22 7.33 12.90
CA VAL A 69 -12.08 6.56 14.15
C VAL A 69 -12.41 7.46 15.35
N ASN A 70 -12.88 6.86 16.42
CA ASN A 70 -13.19 7.53 17.67
C ASN A 70 -12.41 6.93 18.83
N THR A 71 -12.26 7.70 19.92
CA THR A 71 -11.68 7.18 21.16
C THR A 71 -12.51 6.00 21.66
N GLY A 72 -11.84 4.88 21.95
CA GLY A 72 -12.48 3.64 22.40
C GLY A 72 -12.80 2.64 21.29
N ASP A 73 -12.59 2.99 20.03
CA ASP A 73 -12.71 2.02 18.94
C ASP A 73 -11.64 0.94 19.05
N PHE A 74 -12.00 -0.28 18.66
CA PHE A 74 -11.06 -1.39 18.59
C PHE A 74 -10.03 -1.14 17.47
N THR A 75 -8.75 -1.28 17.82
CA THR A 75 -7.65 -1.18 16.87
C THR A 75 -6.68 -2.35 17.04
N PHE A 76 -5.99 -2.73 15.99
CA PHE A 76 -4.93 -3.72 16.05
C PHE A 76 -3.83 -3.40 15.04
N VAL A 77 -2.64 -3.93 15.30
CA VAL A 77 -1.49 -3.87 14.37
C VAL A 77 -1.24 -5.27 13.85
N PHE A 78 -1.11 -5.38 12.54
CA PHE A 78 -0.73 -6.62 11.88
C PHE A 78 0.67 -6.45 11.29
N GLY A 79 1.61 -7.23 11.80
CA GLY A 79 3.01 -7.16 11.41
C GLY A 79 3.95 -7.59 12.53
N TYR A 80 5.23 -7.30 12.34
CA TYR A 80 6.30 -7.59 13.30
C TYR A 80 7.41 -6.56 13.19
#